data_7d10fe006e7b2398c34c04f3121217e8
#
_entry.id   7d10fe006e7b2398c34c04f3121217e8
#
_cell.length_a   1.000
_cell.length_b   1.000
_cell.length_c   1.000
_cell.angle_alpha   90.00
_cell.angle_beta   90.00
_cell.angle_gamma   90.00
#
_symmetry.space_group_name_H-M   'P 1'
#
loop_
_entity.id
_entity.type
_entity.pdbx_description
1 polymer ?
#
loop_
_entity_poly.entity_id
_entity_poly.type
_entity_poly.pdbx_seq_one_letter_code
_entity_poly.pdbx_strand_id
1 'polypeptide(L)'
;MAEGTALADRIADQRAGAGDPRALLGEFRRGLVVVPLVGGGLWTAEFGGVRWVCGFTDEVAFARFAQERVSAHDAGAAGRSWEFAELRGARLLDEVVPAMGVPAGVAVNIADPEGSMFFPPVTGIVPDAVAVDGENAVPPRGSDEGREL
;
A
#
# COMPACT_ATOMS: atom_id res chain seq x y z
N MET A 1 15.11 -11.40 0.35
CA MET A 1 15.61 -10.55 1.21
C MET A 1 16.30 -9.39 0.66
N ALA A 2 17.16 -9.56 -0.33
CA ALA A 2 17.83 -8.41 -0.90
C ALA A 2 16.83 -7.40 -1.46
N GLU A 3 15.77 -7.88 -2.06
CA GLU A 3 14.78 -6.97 -2.62
C GLU A 3 14.07 -6.18 -1.55
N GLY A 4 13.68 -6.83 -0.47
CA GLY A 4 13.00 -6.14 0.60
C GLY A 4 13.89 -5.14 1.28
N THR A 5 15.17 -5.46 1.42
CA THR A 5 16.13 -4.55 2.03
C THR A 5 16.33 -3.32 1.16
N ALA A 6 16.43 -3.50 -0.15
CA ALA A 6 16.63 -2.37 -1.04
C ALA A 6 15.45 -1.41 -0.99
N LEU A 7 14.23 -1.94 -0.96
CA LEU A 7 13.07 -1.06 -0.86
C LEU A 7 13.04 -0.35 0.49
N ALA A 8 13.33 -1.05 1.57
CA ALA A 8 13.33 -0.44 2.89
C ALA A 8 14.36 0.68 2.95
N ASP A 9 15.52 0.50 2.32
CA ASP A 9 16.54 1.53 2.30
C ASP A 9 16.07 2.76 1.53
N ARG A 10 15.39 2.56 0.41
CA ARG A 10 14.85 3.66 -0.37
C ARG A 10 13.79 4.43 0.42
N ILE A 11 12.95 3.71 1.16
CA ILE A 11 11.96 4.37 1.99
C ILE A 11 12.64 5.22 3.06
N ALA A 12 13.66 4.67 3.70
CA ALA A 12 14.38 5.41 4.73
C ALA A 12 14.99 6.68 4.17
N ASP A 13 15.59 6.61 2.99
CA ASP A 13 16.17 7.79 2.36
C ASP A 13 15.10 8.83 2.06
N GLN A 14 13.96 8.41 1.56
CA GLN A 14 12.89 9.33 1.22
C GLN A 14 12.37 10.03 2.47
N ARG A 15 12.18 9.29 3.54
CA ARG A 15 11.68 9.86 4.78
C ARG A 15 12.69 10.80 5.42
N ALA A 16 13.96 10.57 5.16
CA ALA A 16 15.02 11.46 5.66
C ALA A 16 15.21 12.71 4.79
N GLY A 17 14.44 12.82 3.71
CA GLY A 17 14.54 13.98 2.84
C GLY A 17 15.65 13.87 1.83
N ALA A 18 16.31 12.73 1.72
CA ALA A 18 17.44 12.54 0.83
C ALA A 18 17.14 11.59 -0.32
N GLY A 19 15.89 11.15 -0.44
CA GLY A 19 15.54 10.14 -1.43
C GLY A 19 15.17 10.72 -2.77
N ASP A 20 15.08 9.81 -3.74
CA ASP A 20 14.62 10.13 -5.08
C ASP A 20 13.29 9.40 -5.27
N PRO A 21 12.17 10.12 -5.39
CA PRO A 21 10.86 9.45 -5.52
C PRO A 21 10.77 8.50 -6.69
N ARG A 22 11.42 8.82 -7.80
CA ARG A 22 11.38 7.93 -8.95
C ARG A 22 12.13 6.63 -8.69
N ALA A 23 13.27 6.73 -8.02
CA ALA A 23 14.04 5.55 -7.67
C ALA A 23 13.29 4.70 -6.66
N LEU A 24 12.61 5.34 -5.71
CA LEU A 24 11.80 4.63 -4.75
C LEU A 24 10.67 3.88 -5.44
N LEU A 25 9.95 4.55 -6.32
CA LEU A 25 8.85 3.90 -7.04
C LEU A 25 9.37 2.73 -7.87
N GLY A 26 10.50 2.93 -8.56
CA GLY A 26 11.07 1.86 -9.36
C GLY A 26 11.45 0.66 -8.53
N GLU A 27 12.02 0.90 -7.36
CA GLU A 27 12.40 -0.20 -6.48
C GLU A 27 11.16 -0.95 -5.99
N PHE A 28 10.10 -0.20 -5.64
CA PHE A 28 8.86 -0.82 -5.22
C PHE A 28 8.29 -1.67 -6.35
N ARG A 29 8.28 -1.15 -7.57
CA ARG A 29 7.68 -1.87 -8.69
C ARG A 29 8.39 -3.17 -8.99
N ARG A 30 9.71 -3.19 -8.81
CA ARG A 30 10.51 -4.38 -9.11
C ARG A 30 10.50 -5.41 -8.00
N GLY A 31 10.26 -4.98 -6.78
CA GLY A 31 10.42 -5.85 -5.63
C GLY A 31 9.21 -6.72 -5.36
N LEU A 32 9.41 -7.76 -4.57
CA LEU A 32 8.31 -8.57 -4.07
C LEU A 32 7.83 -8.00 -2.75
N VAL A 33 6.54 -7.90 -2.63
CA VAL A 33 5.87 -7.30 -1.48
C VAL A 33 5.00 -8.37 -0.84
N VAL A 34 5.08 -8.51 0.47
CA VAL A 34 4.26 -9.44 1.22
C VAL A 34 2.92 -8.78 1.51
N VAL A 35 1.82 -9.42 1.11
CA VAL A 35 0.48 -8.86 1.27
C VAL A 35 -0.37 -9.86 2.04
N PRO A 36 -0.94 -9.46 3.19
CA PRO A 36 -1.77 -10.40 3.97
C PRO A 36 -3.07 -10.73 3.25
N LEU A 37 -3.55 -11.93 3.50
CA LEU A 37 -4.79 -12.43 2.89
C LEU A 37 -5.82 -12.66 3.98
N VAL A 38 -7.06 -12.33 3.69
CA VAL A 38 -8.19 -12.60 4.56
C VAL A 38 -9.35 -13.04 3.69
N GLY A 39 -9.92 -14.20 4.02
CA GLY A 39 -11.10 -14.66 3.32
C GLY A 39 -10.91 -14.87 1.84
N GLY A 40 -9.70 -15.22 1.44
CA GLY A 40 -9.38 -15.48 0.04
C GLY A 40 -9.03 -14.25 -0.76
N GLY A 41 -9.01 -13.06 -0.12
CA GLY A 41 -8.64 -11.84 -0.82
C GLY A 41 -7.58 -11.08 -0.08
N LEU A 42 -7.07 -10.02 -0.69
CA LEU A 42 -6.04 -9.19 -0.07
C LEU A 42 -6.66 -8.37 1.05
N TRP A 43 -5.90 -8.21 2.12
CA TRP A 43 -6.34 -7.37 3.23
C TRP A 43 -6.18 -5.91 2.85
N THR A 44 -7.23 -5.11 3.06
CA THR A 44 -7.19 -3.69 2.73
C THR A 44 -7.73 -2.88 3.89
N ALA A 45 -7.40 -1.59 3.90
CA ALA A 45 -7.92 -0.65 4.88
C ALA A 45 -8.39 0.58 4.14
N GLU A 46 -9.37 1.28 4.70
CA GLU A 46 -9.86 2.50 4.06
C GLU A 46 -9.48 3.70 4.90
N PHE A 47 -8.94 4.72 4.24
CA PHE A 47 -8.48 5.89 4.95
C PHE A 47 -8.48 7.06 3.97
N GLY A 48 -9.11 8.15 4.33
CA GLY A 48 -9.10 9.35 3.51
C GLY A 48 -9.79 9.20 2.17
N GLY A 49 -10.78 8.34 2.08
CA GLY A 49 -11.48 8.12 0.82
C GLY A 49 -10.76 7.21 -0.14
N VAL A 50 -9.66 6.61 0.29
CA VAL A 50 -8.85 5.71 -0.53
C VAL A 50 -8.79 4.36 0.14
N ARG A 51 -8.91 3.31 -0.66
CA ARG A 51 -8.73 1.96 -0.14
C ARG A 51 -7.28 1.58 -0.32
N TRP A 52 -6.66 1.16 0.76
CA TRP A 52 -5.23 0.88 0.76
C TRP A 52 -4.98 -0.61 0.84
N VAL A 53 -4.25 -1.14 -0.16
CA VAL A 53 -3.71 -2.47 -0.08
C VAL A 53 -2.46 -2.38 0.78
N CYS A 54 -2.37 -3.20 1.81
CA CYS A 54 -1.25 -3.10 2.73
C CYS A 54 -0.20 -4.12 2.37
N GLY A 55 1.02 -3.66 2.17
CA GLY A 55 2.13 -4.52 1.81
C GLY A 55 3.31 -4.33 2.74
N PHE A 56 4.18 -5.32 2.78
CA PHE A 56 5.32 -5.30 3.69
C PHE A 56 6.57 -5.71 2.93
N THR A 57 7.69 -5.05 3.27
CA THR A 57 8.94 -5.29 2.56
C THR A 57 9.54 -6.64 2.89
N ASP A 58 9.21 -7.20 4.05
CA ASP A 58 9.75 -8.49 4.47
C ASP A 58 8.89 -9.07 5.57
N GLU A 59 9.27 -10.25 6.03
CA GLU A 59 8.49 -10.96 7.03
C GLU A 59 8.54 -10.30 8.40
N VAL A 60 9.61 -9.60 8.69
CA VAL A 60 9.72 -8.91 9.97
C VAL A 60 8.70 -7.78 10.05
N ALA A 61 8.58 -7.00 8.98
CA ALA A 61 7.60 -5.93 8.93
C ALA A 61 6.17 -6.47 9.00
N PHE A 62 5.94 -7.60 8.33
CA PHE A 62 4.63 -8.24 8.38
C PHE A 62 4.32 -8.76 9.78
N ALA A 63 5.30 -9.35 10.44
CA ALA A 63 5.10 -9.88 11.79
C ALA A 63 4.76 -8.76 12.76
N ARG A 64 5.37 -7.59 12.60
CA ARG A 64 5.05 -6.44 13.42
C ARG A 64 3.59 -6.03 13.26
N PHE A 65 3.12 -6.01 12.03
CA PHE A 65 1.72 -5.69 11.75
C PHE A 65 0.78 -6.71 12.40
N ALA A 66 1.08 -8.01 12.23
CA ALA A 66 0.24 -9.04 12.79
C ALA A 66 0.18 -8.95 14.30
N GLN A 67 1.30 -8.63 14.93
CA GLN A 67 1.35 -8.50 16.37
C GLN A 67 0.54 -7.30 16.86
N GLU A 68 0.59 -6.21 16.13
CA GLU A 68 -0.21 -5.05 16.51
C GLU A 68 -1.70 -5.32 16.40
N ARG A 69 -2.10 -6.11 15.41
CA ARG A 69 -3.51 -6.47 15.29
C ARG A 69 -3.98 -7.28 16.49
N VAL A 70 -3.13 -8.20 16.95
CA VAL A 70 -3.45 -8.98 18.13
C VAL A 70 -3.58 -8.08 19.34
N SER A 71 -2.64 -7.15 19.53
CA SER A 71 -2.63 -6.30 20.72
C SER A 71 -3.75 -5.29 20.73
N ALA A 72 -4.08 -4.75 19.58
CA ALA A 72 -4.90 -3.56 19.56
C ALA A 72 -6.39 -3.82 19.50
N HIS A 73 -6.82 -4.78 18.68
CA HIS A 73 -8.23 -4.76 18.35
C HIS A 73 -8.92 -6.07 18.22
N ASP A 74 -8.23 -7.16 18.18
CA ASP A 74 -8.88 -8.38 17.69
C ASP A 74 -8.46 -9.56 18.53
N ALA A 75 -9.25 -9.85 19.55
CA ALA A 75 -8.94 -10.98 20.41
C ALA A 75 -8.88 -12.28 19.64
N GLY A 76 -9.64 -12.39 18.54
CA GLY A 76 -9.59 -13.60 17.73
C GLY A 76 -8.32 -13.74 16.95
N ALA A 77 -7.59 -12.67 16.76
CA ALA A 77 -6.36 -12.72 16.00
C ALA A 77 -5.26 -13.49 16.73
N ALA A 78 -5.37 -13.61 18.04
CA ALA A 78 -4.35 -14.31 18.81
C ALA A 78 -4.17 -15.74 18.37
N GLY A 79 -5.23 -16.39 17.93
CA GLY A 79 -5.14 -17.75 17.45
C GLY A 79 -5.12 -17.88 15.95
N ARG A 80 -5.04 -16.77 15.25
CA ARG A 80 -5.14 -16.76 13.80
C ARG A 80 -3.80 -17.06 13.16
N SER A 81 -3.83 -17.88 12.13
CA SER A 81 -2.66 -18.11 11.31
C SER A 81 -2.81 -17.21 10.08
N TRP A 82 -1.91 -16.26 9.92
CA TRP A 82 -1.98 -15.32 8.81
C TRP A 82 -1.47 -15.96 7.54
N GLU A 83 -2.25 -15.78 6.48
CA GLU A 83 -1.81 -16.15 5.14
C GLU A 83 -1.34 -14.90 4.43
N PHE A 84 -0.46 -15.07 3.46
CA PHE A 84 0.01 -13.94 2.68
C PHE A 84 0.39 -14.39 1.28
N ALA A 85 0.46 -13.42 0.37
CA ALA A 85 0.97 -13.63 -0.97
C ALA A 85 2.16 -12.73 -1.17
N GLU A 86 3.05 -13.11 -2.09
CA GLU A 86 4.14 -12.25 -2.49
C GLU A 86 3.87 -11.80 -3.91
N LEU A 87 3.77 -10.48 -4.10
CA LEU A 87 3.43 -9.92 -5.39
C LEU A 87 4.43 -8.83 -5.72
N ARG A 88 4.73 -8.69 -7.02
CA ARG A 88 5.55 -7.56 -7.45
C ARG A 88 4.77 -6.27 -7.22
N GLY A 89 5.48 -5.22 -6.79
CA GLY A 89 4.83 -3.93 -6.60
C GLY A 89 4.17 -3.44 -7.87
N ALA A 90 4.78 -3.67 -9.02
CA ALA A 90 4.18 -3.29 -10.29
C ALA A 90 2.83 -3.94 -10.48
N ARG A 91 2.69 -5.19 -10.07
CA ARG A 91 1.42 -5.88 -10.22
C ARG A 91 0.36 -5.27 -9.32
N LEU A 92 0.75 -4.89 -8.12
CA LEU A 92 -0.19 -4.22 -7.22
C LEU A 92 -0.71 -2.93 -7.84
N LEU A 93 0.18 -2.13 -8.42
CA LEU A 93 -0.22 -0.83 -8.95
C LEU A 93 -0.93 -0.93 -10.28
N ASP A 94 -0.54 -1.88 -11.13
CA ASP A 94 -1.05 -1.95 -12.51
C ASP A 94 -2.23 -2.88 -12.67
N GLU A 95 -2.40 -3.84 -11.79
CA GLU A 95 -3.46 -4.84 -11.94
C GLU A 95 -4.40 -4.86 -10.75
N VAL A 96 -3.88 -4.89 -9.53
CA VAL A 96 -4.73 -5.03 -8.36
C VAL A 96 -5.51 -3.75 -8.10
N VAL A 97 -4.81 -2.62 -8.09
CA VAL A 97 -5.47 -1.33 -7.84
C VAL A 97 -6.56 -1.05 -8.87
N PRO A 98 -6.29 -1.19 -10.20
CA PRO A 98 -7.36 -0.91 -11.15
C PRO A 98 -8.55 -1.85 -11.01
N ALA A 99 -8.33 -3.08 -10.59
CA ALA A 99 -9.41 -4.04 -10.46
C ALA A 99 -10.34 -3.76 -9.29
N MET A 100 -9.94 -2.89 -8.37
CA MET A 100 -10.75 -2.64 -7.18
C MET A 100 -11.95 -1.76 -7.46
N GLY A 101 -11.95 -0.99 -8.53
CA GLY A 101 -13.11 -0.21 -8.92
C GLY A 101 -13.39 1.01 -8.06
N VAL A 102 -12.49 1.36 -7.17
CA VAL A 102 -12.58 2.54 -6.30
C VAL A 102 -11.19 3.14 -6.23
N PRO A 103 -11.05 4.40 -5.79
CA PRO A 103 -9.71 4.96 -5.62
C PRO A 103 -8.92 4.08 -4.64
N ALA A 104 -7.78 3.60 -5.08
CA ALA A 104 -7.01 2.66 -4.26
C ALA A 104 -5.52 2.88 -4.47
N GLY A 105 -4.76 2.64 -3.43
CA GLY A 105 -3.31 2.74 -3.46
C GLY A 105 -2.68 1.65 -2.63
N VAL A 106 -1.38 1.76 -2.39
CA VAL A 106 -0.65 0.77 -1.60
C VAL A 106 0.02 1.46 -0.43
N ALA A 107 -0.18 0.89 0.76
CA ALA A 107 0.48 1.36 1.97
C ALA A 107 1.53 0.33 2.35
N VAL A 108 2.76 0.75 2.51
CA VAL A 108 3.88 -0.16 2.79
C VAL A 108 4.32 0.01 4.23
N ASN A 109 4.44 -1.11 4.94
CA ASN A 109 4.99 -1.16 6.31
C ASN A 109 4.24 -0.24 7.27
N ILE A 110 2.91 -0.32 7.26
CA ILE A 110 2.09 0.60 8.04
C ILE A 110 2.29 0.46 9.54
N ALA A 111 2.82 -0.66 10.01
CA ALA A 111 3.07 -0.84 11.44
C ALA A 111 4.43 -0.29 11.86
N ASP A 112 5.19 0.26 10.94
CA ASP A 112 6.50 0.81 11.23
C ASP A 112 6.43 2.32 11.12
N PRO A 113 6.41 3.04 12.23
CA PRO A 113 6.26 4.49 12.15
C PRO A 113 7.40 5.20 11.45
N GLU A 114 8.54 4.55 11.32
CA GLU A 114 9.69 5.17 10.68
C GLU A 114 10.00 4.61 9.31
N GLY A 115 9.36 3.52 8.92
CA GLY A 115 9.64 2.88 7.65
C GLY A 115 8.43 2.74 6.74
N SER A 116 7.33 3.43 7.04
CA SER A 116 6.15 3.32 6.21
C SER A 116 6.21 4.27 5.02
N MET A 117 5.52 3.91 3.97
CA MET A 117 5.44 4.72 2.76
C MET A 117 4.13 4.43 2.06
N PHE A 118 3.51 5.47 1.50
CA PHE A 118 2.25 5.34 0.81
C PHE A 118 2.43 5.65 -0.67
N PHE A 119 1.81 4.81 -1.50
CA PHE A 119 1.78 5.02 -2.95
C PHE A 119 0.34 5.31 -3.33
N PRO A 120 -0.05 6.60 -3.39
CA PRO A 120 -1.45 6.97 -3.62
C PRO A 120 -1.87 6.77 -5.06
N PRO A 121 -3.19 6.77 -5.34
CA PRO A 121 -3.67 6.55 -6.70
C PRO A 121 -3.61 7.83 -7.53
N VAL A 122 -2.40 8.26 -7.84
CA VAL A 122 -2.19 9.48 -8.64
C VAL A 122 -1.42 9.13 -9.91
N THR A 123 -1.46 10.05 -10.87
CA THR A 123 -0.74 9.84 -12.14
C THR A 123 0.74 9.64 -11.84
N GLY A 124 1.35 8.75 -12.60
CA GLY A 124 2.74 8.41 -12.40
C GLY A 124 2.93 7.23 -11.47
N ILE A 125 1.96 6.95 -10.60
CA ILE A 125 2.04 5.81 -9.68
C ILE A 125 1.10 4.70 -10.12
N VAL A 126 -0.16 5.06 -10.41
CA VAL A 126 -1.12 4.09 -10.89
C VAL A 126 -1.48 4.44 -12.33
N PRO A 127 -2.14 3.52 -13.08
CA PRO A 127 -2.55 3.85 -14.44
C PRO A 127 -3.46 5.07 -14.47
N ASP A 128 -3.32 5.88 -15.51
CA ASP A 128 -4.05 7.14 -15.62
C ASP A 128 -5.56 6.95 -15.49
N ALA A 129 -6.06 5.85 -15.98
CA ALA A 129 -7.51 5.61 -15.98
C ALA A 129 -8.07 5.51 -14.56
N VAL A 130 -7.24 5.16 -13.57
CA VAL A 130 -7.72 5.03 -12.20
C VAL A 130 -7.06 6.03 -11.26
N ALA A 131 -6.28 6.96 -11.79
CA ALA A 131 -5.65 7.99 -10.98
C ALA A 131 -6.67 9.07 -10.64
N VAL A 132 -6.68 9.50 -9.38
CA VAL A 132 -7.67 10.49 -8.95
C VAL A 132 -7.36 11.89 -9.46
N ASP A 133 -6.14 12.11 -9.91
CA ASP A 133 -5.75 13.41 -10.49
C ASP A 133 -5.52 13.34 -11.99
N GLY A 134 -5.97 12.26 -12.63
CA GLY A 134 -5.83 12.14 -14.08
C GLY A 134 -6.95 12.85 -14.81
N GLU A 135 -6.78 12.98 -16.10
CA GLU A 135 -7.78 13.67 -16.92
C GLU A 135 -9.14 12.99 -16.86
N ASN A 136 -9.15 11.68 -16.73
CA ASN A 136 -10.40 10.94 -16.70
C ASN A 136 -10.85 10.62 -15.30
N ALA A 137 -10.28 11.27 -14.31
CA ALA A 137 -10.56 10.94 -12.93
C ALA A 137 -11.97 11.33 -12.54
N VAL A 138 -12.58 10.50 -11.71
CA VAL A 138 -13.83 10.85 -11.06
C VAL A 138 -13.48 11.30 -9.66
N PRO A 139 -13.84 12.54 -9.29
CA PRO A 139 -13.44 13.04 -7.97
C PRO A 139 -13.99 12.17 -6.85
N PRO A 140 -13.32 12.12 -5.72
CA PRO A 140 -13.86 11.42 -4.56
C PRO A 140 -15.21 12.03 -4.18
N ARG A 141 -16.06 11.21 -3.65
CA ARG A 141 -17.41 11.64 -3.38
C ARG A 141 -17.49 12.88 -2.52
N GLY A 142 -16.71 12.93 -1.47
CA GLY A 142 -16.76 14.08 -0.60
C GLY A 142 -16.31 15.34 -1.29
N SER A 143 -15.30 15.26 -2.13
CA SER A 143 -14.86 16.43 -2.85
C SER A 143 -15.90 16.93 -3.80
N ASP A 144 -16.57 16.04 -4.46
CA ASP A 144 -17.58 16.42 -5.40
C ASP A 144 -18.65 17.21 -4.74
N GLU A 145 -19.09 16.77 -3.61
CA GLU A 145 -20.13 17.48 -2.94
C GLU A 145 -19.68 18.84 -2.48
N GLY A 146 -18.48 18.93 -2.04
CA GLY A 146 -17.99 20.20 -1.57
C GLY A 146 -17.86 21.22 -2.65
N ARG A 147 -17.74 20.78 -3.87
CA ARG A 147 -17.58 21.73 -4.90
C ARG A 147 -18.79 22.09 -5.55
N GLU A 148 -19.65 21.50 -5.46
CA GLU A 148 -20.68 21.74 -6.24
C GLU A 148 -21.03 22.86 -6.40
N LEU A 149 -20.53 23.05 -6.49
CA LEU A 149 -20.76 23.95 -6.89
C LEU A 149 -20.78 24.45 -7.41
#